data_442ec7912439ca5f32c94e3467665808
#
_entry.id   442ec7912439ca5f32c94e3467665808
#
_cell.length_a   1.000
_cell.length_b   1.000
_cell.length_c   1.000
_cell.angle_alpha   90.00
_cell.angle_beta   90.00
_cell.angle_gamma   90.00
#
_symmetry.space_group_name_H-M   'P 1'
#
loop_
_entity.id
_entity.type
_entity.pdbx_description
1 polymer ?
#
loop_
_entity_poly.entity_id
_entity_poly.type
_entity_poly.pdbx_seq_one_letter_code
_entity_poly.pdbx_strand_id
1 'polypeptide(L)'
;MTETRPGYDVLRGAVPSAAVDGVLRHIHRDVATRGLPQKWLSQWLWSSHWFPHLRWDAEVLTLLEHLSPELRDGELCDPQIVGQMPDDPAQQVELRAHVDQLPDWSSGRPYRRILGVALTRNGPENGGLTVWPLDGAEPCEVELEPGDVLVMDPRLPHASGTNRTGSIRYCVYFRFLEQ
;
A
#
# COMPACT_ATOMS: atom_id res chain seq x y z
N MET A 1 10.36 15.63 -4.83
CA MET A 1 10.12 15.76 -6.29
C MET A 1 8.93 14.88 -6.62
N THR A 2 7.98 15.34 -7.43
CA THR A 2 6.77 14.58 -7.81
C THR A 2 6.95 14.03 -9.21
N GLU A 3 6.65 12.75 -9.38
CA GLU A 3 6.53 12.11 -10.69
C GLU A 3 5.05 11.86 -10.95
N THR A 4 4.50 12.53 -11.97
CA THR A 4 3.06 12.47 -12.30
C THR A 4 2.84 11.63 -13.55
N ARG A 5 1.89 10.71 -13.46
CA ARG A 5 1.42 9.84 -14.53
C ARG A 5 -0.11 9.77 -14.55
N PRO A 6 -0.76 9.45 -15.68
CA PRO A 6 -2.21 9.27 -15.72
C PRO A 6 -2.70 8.18 -14.77
N GLY A 7 -3.40 8.61 -13.71
CA GLY A 7 -3.96 7.73 -12.69
C GLY A 7 -3.13 7.58 -11.43
N TYR A 8 -1.88 8.06 -11.38
CA TYR A 8 -1.08 8.08 -10.16
C TYR A 8 0.03 9.13 -10.15
N ASP A 9 0.44 9.51 -8.94
CA ASP A 9 1.60 10.35 -8.68
C ASP A 9 2.51 9.66 -7.67
N VAL A 10 3.82 9.88 -7.76
CA VAL A 10 4.79 9.46 -6.74
C VAL A 10 5.41 10.70 -6.09
N LEU A 11 5.22 10.83 -4.80
CA LEU A 11 5.79 11.90 -3.98
C LEU A 11 7.04 11.37 -3.28
N ARG A 12 8.21 11.75 -3.77
CA ARG A 12 9.49 11.25 -3.27
C ARG A 12 9.83 11.85 -1.91
N GLY A 13 10.14 10.99 -0.93
CA GLY A 13 10.57 11.38 0.41
C GLY A 13 9.53 12.22 1.16
N ALA A 14 8.24 12.03 0.88
CA ALA A 14 7.15 12.82 1.47
C ALA A 14 6.98 12.55 2.99
N VAL A 15 7.33 11.33 3.43
CA VAL A 15 7.31 10.95 4.84
C VAL A 15 8.74 10.80 5.35
N PRO A 16 9.13 11.48 6.45
CA PRO A 16 10.47 11.38 7.01
C PRO A 16 10.81 9.95 7.47
N SER A 17 12.07 9.55 7.32
CA SER A 17 12.56 8.23 7.74
C SER A 17 12.26 7.92 9.20
N ALA A 18 12.34 8.90 10.10
CA ALA A 18 12.03 8.70 11.52
C ALA A 18 10.57 8.25 11.75
N ALA A 19 9.61 8.76 10.98
CA ALA A 19 8.21 8.34 11.06
C ALA A 19 8.03 6.92 10.50
N VAL A 20 8.64 6.63 9.35
CA VAL A 20 8.66 5.28 8.74
C VAL A 20 9.24 4.26 9.72
N ASP A 21 10.40 4.55 10.32
CA ASP A 21 11.05 3.69 11.30
C ASP A 21 10.19 3.49 12.56
N GLY A 22 9.45 4.53 12.96
CA GLY A 22 8.49 4.47 14.07
C GLY A 22 7.43 3.40 13.82
N VAL A 23 6.77 3.46 12.67
CA VAL A 23 5.73 2.50 12.27
C VAL A 23 6.30 1.10 12.09
N LEU A 24 7.48 0.95 11.46
CA LEU A 24 8.13 -0.35 11.33
C LEU A 24 8.43 -0.99 12.69
N ARG A 25 8.98 -0.23 13.64
CA ARG A 25 9.21 -0.74 15.01
C ARG A 25 7.91 -1.15 15.69
N HIS A 26 6.81 -0.41 15.46
CA HIS A 26 5.50 -0.74 16.00
C HIS A 26 4.99 -2.08 15.42
N ILE A 27 5.03 -2.25 14.11
CA ILE A 27 4.67 -3.52 13.44
C ILE A 27 5.55 -4.68 13.93
N HIS A 28 6.88 -4.50 13.97
CA HIS A 28 7.80 -5.56 14.39
C HIS A 28 7.60 -5.96 15.86
N ARG A 29 7.27 -5.01 16.74
CA ARG A 29 6.93 -5.31 18.14
C ARG A 29 5.65 -6.13 18.23
N ASP A 30 4.66 -5.81 17.44
CA ASP A 30 3.41 -6.57 17.37
C ASP A 30 3.67 -7.99 16.87
N VAL A 31 4.40 -8.15 15.77
CA VAL A 31 4.79 -9.46 15.23
C VAL A 31 5.59 -10.28 16.25
N ALA A 32 6.52 -9.67 16.96
CA ALA A 32 7.30 -10.34 18.01
C ALA A 32 6.43 -10.83 19.19
N THR A 33 5.34 -10.14 19.46
CA THR A 33 4.44 -10.43 20.60
C THR A 33 3.32 -11.41 20.22
N ARG A 34 2.73 -11.23 19.04
CA ARG A 34 1.52 -11.94 18.60
C ARG A 34 1.77 -12.96 17.49
N GLY A 35 2.94 -12.93 16.86
CA GLY A 35 3.22 -13.62 15.60
C GLY A 35 2.69 -12.86 14.39
N LEU A 36 2.96 -13.39 13.21
CA LEU A 36 2.40 -12.84 11.98
C LEU A 36 0.88 -13.02 11.97
N PRO A 37 0.12 -12.00 11.54
CA PRO A 37 -1.32 -12.13 11.38
C PRO A 37 -1.64 -13.21 10.34
N GLN A 38 -2.88 -13.71 10.39
CA GLN A 38 -3.31 -14.68 9.38
C GLN A 38 -3.24 -14.08 7.98
N LYS A 39 -2.88 -14.91 7.00
CA LYS A 39 -2.99 -14.53 5.60
C LYS A 39 -4.44 -14.18 5.29
N TRP A 40 -4.64 -13.14 4.49
CA TRP A 40 -5.96 -12.84 3.98
C TRP A 40 -6.46 -14.00 3.11
N LEU A 41 -7.64 -14.54 3.42
CA LEU A 41 -8.20 -15.74 2.80
C LEU A 41 -8.69 -15.52 1.35
N SER A 42 -8.63 -14.31 0.81
CA SER A 42 -9.01 -14.11 -0.57
C SER A 42 -7.94 -14.67 -1.50
N GLN A 43 -8.35 -15.32 -2.56
CA GLN A 43 -7.49 -15.90 -3.62
C GLN A 43 -6.56 -14.88 -4.29
N TRP A 44 -6.67 -13.59 -3.94
CA TRP A 44 -6.02 -12.47 -4.59
C TRP A 44 -4.73 -11.99 -3.91
N LEU A 45 -4.48 -12.40 -2.65
CA LEU A 45 -3.40 -11.89 -1.81
C LEU A 45 -2.67 -13.00 -1.04
N TRP A 46 -2.32 -14.07 -1.72
CA TRP A 46 -1.79 -15.29 -1.10
C TRP A 46 -0.50 -15.11 -0.30
N SER A 47 0.32 -14.10 -0.66
CA SER A 47 1.57 -13.79 0.04
C SER A 47 1.49 -12.57 0.96
N SER A 48 0.35 -11.89 1.03
CA SER A 48 0.18 -10.69 1.84
C SER A 48 -0.44 -10.99 3.20
N HIS A 49 0.14 -10.40 4.24
CA HIS A 49 -0.39 -10.40 5.60
C HIS A 49 -0.95 -9.03 5.92
N TRP A 50 -2.17 -9.00 6.45
CA TRP A 50 -2.82 -7.78 6.89
C TRP A 50 -2.76 -7.66 8.40
N PHE A 51 -2.62 -6.43 8.88
CA PHE A 51 -2.56 -6.09 10.29
C PHE A 51 -3.81 -5.25 10.69
N PRO A 52 -5.01 -5.85 10.69
CA PRO A 52 -6.27 -5.09 10.86
C PRO A 52 -6.39 -4.44 12.23
N HIS A 53 -5.73 -4.99 13.24
CA HIS A 53 -5.75 -4.47 14.60
C HIS A 53 -4.82 -3.26 14.81
N LEU A 54 -3.83 -3.04 13.94
CA LEU A 54 -2.92 -1.89 14.00
C LEU A 54 -3.38 -0.70 13.15
N ARG A 55 -4.31 -0.92 12.23
CA ARG A 55 -4.63 0.05 11.17
C ARG A 55 -5.08 1.43 11.66
N TRP A 56 -5.68 1.49 12.85
CA TRP A 56 -6.16 2.72 13.48
C TRP A 56 -5.26 3.22 14.61
N ASP A 57 -4.11 2.59 14.84
CA ASP A 57 -3.21 3.00 15.90
C ASP A 57 -2.60 4.37 15.59
N ALA A 58 -2.39 5.15 16.63
CA ALA A 58 -1.87 6.52 16.49
C ALA A 58 -0.53 6.54 15.75
N GLU A 59 0.35 5.60 16.03
CA GLU A 59 1.65 5.46 15.38
C GLU A 59 1.53 5.30 13.85
N VAL A 60 0.51 4.58 13.38
CA VAL A 60 0.27 4.40 11.94
C VAL A 60 -0.30 5.67 11.33
N LEU A 61 -1.23 6.31 12.02
CA LEU A 61 -1.89 7.53 11.54
C LEU A 61 -0.94 8.75 11.51
N THR A 62 0.16 8.75 12.28
CA THR A 62 1.17 9.82 12.21
C THR A 62 1.78 9.98 10.82
N LEU A 63 1.79 8.93 9.98
CA LEU A 63 2.27 9.04 8.60
C LEU A 63 1.49 10.10 7.81
N LEU A 64 0.19 10.25 8.09
CA LEU A 64 -0.66 11.24 7.42
C LEU A 64 -0.31 12.69 7.83
N GLU A 65 0.25 12.90 9.00
CA GLU A 65 0.59 14.25 9.49
C GLU A 65 1.67 14.91 8.64
N HIS A 66 2.47 14.13 7.93
CA HIS A 66 3.52 14.60 7.02
C HIS A 66 3.02 14.93 5.62
N LEU A 67 1.77 14.62 5.31
CA LEU A 67 1.17 14.86 4.00
C LEU A 67 0.38 16.17 4.00
N SER A 68 0.32 16.81 2.83
CA SER A 68 -0.42 18.07 2.69
C SER A 68 -1.92 17.88 2.97
N PRO A 69 -2.62 18.92 3.45
CA PRO A 69 -4.07 18.85 3.69
C PRO A 69 -4.87 18.41 2.45
N GLU A 70 -4.45 18.82 1.24
CA GLU A 70 -5.13 18.48 -0.01
C GLU A 70 -5.07 16.97 -0.30
N LEU A 71 -3.98 16.31 0.11
CA LEU A 71 -3.87 14.84 -0.02
C LEU A 71 -4.75 14.11 0.97
N ARG A 72 -5.01 14.70 2.12
CA ARG A 72 -5.84 14.14 3.21
C ARG A 72 -7.30 14.59 3.13
N ASP A 73 -7.65 15.38 2.11
CA ASP A 73 -9.04 15.84 1.91
C ASP A 73 -9.96 14.66 1.62
N GLY A 74 -11.03 14.55 2.41
CA GLY A 74 -11.98 13.44 2.40
C GLY A 74 -12.06 12.73 3.74
N GLU A 75 -12.96 11.78 3.82
CA GLU A 75 -13.13 10.92 5.00
C GLU A 75 -12.21 9.70 4.91
N LEU A 76 -11.26 9.57 5.84
CA LEU A 76 -10.44 8.36 5.95
C LEU A 76 -11.31 7.20 6.42
N CYS A 77 -11.42 6.15 5.62
CA CYS A 77 -12.34 5.04 5.90
C CYS A 77 -11.69 3.68 6.11
N ASP A 78 -10.57 3.40 5.46
CA ASP A 78 -9.97 2.06 5.50
C ASP A 78 -8.43 2.11 5.42
N PRO A 79 -7.75 2.39 6.54
CA PRO A 79 -6.30 2.21 6.60
C PRO A 79 -5.96 0.71 6.53
N GLN A 80 -4.94 0.37 5.75
CA GLN A 80 -4.48 -1.02 5.60
C GLN A 80 -2.97 -1.09 5.72
N ILE A 81 -2.48 -1.95 6.61
CA ILE A 81 -1.07 -2.30 6.68
C ILE A 81 -0.90 -3.64 5.99
N VAL A 82 -0.05 -3.68 4.98
CA VAL A 82 0.21 -4.87 4.17
C VAL A 82 1.67 -5.26 4.31
N GLY A 83 1.92 -6.51 4.72
CA GLY A 83 3.23 -7.15 4.67
C GLY A 83 3.25 -8.20 3.55
N GLN A 84 4.00 -7.95 2.48
CA GLN A 84 4.24 -8.92 1.42
C GLN A 84 5.40 -9.82 1.84
N MET A 85 5.07 -11.08 2.15
CA MET A 85 6.07 -12.07 2.55
C MET A 85 6.92 -12.52 1.36
N PRO A 86 8.16 -12.97 1.61
CA PRO A 86 8.89 -13.75 0.62
C PRO A 86 8.04 -14.93 0.12
N ASP A 87 7.91 -15.05 -1.18
CA ASP A 87 7.10 -16.11 -1.78
C ASP A 87 7.83 -17.46 -1.70
N ASP A 88 7.05 -18.51 -1.45
CA ASP A 88 7.50 -19.87 -1.65
C ASP A 88 7.74 -20.07 -3.16
N PRO A 89 8.96 -20.43 -3.58
CA PRO A 89 9.27 -20.68 -5.00
C PRO A 89 8.38 -21.73 -5.66
N ALA A 90 7.73 -22.59 -4.86
CA ALA A 90 6.78 -23.58 -5.33
C ALA A 90 5.38 -22.99 -5.63
N GLN A 91 5.10 -21.77 -5.20
CA GLN A 91 3.82 -21.10 -5.43
C GLN A 91 3.98 -20.00 -6.49
N GLN A 92 3.65 -20.31 -7.73
CA GLN A 92 3.53 -19.28 -8.77
C GLN A 92 2.21 -18.51 -8.53
N VAL A 93 2.32 -17.28 -8.06
CA VAL A 93 1.17 -16.37 -7.96
C VAL A 93 1.04 -15.62 -9.28
N GLU A 94 -0.05 -15.88 -9.99
CA GLU A 94 -0.38 -15.12 -11.18
C GLU A 94 -0.78 -13.69 -10.77
N LEU A 95 -0.11 -12.69 -11.37
CA LEU A 95 -0.48 -11.28 -11.22
C LEU A 95 -1.89 -11.05 -11.79
N ARG A 96 -2.84 -10.74 -10.93
CA ARG A 96 -4.20 -10.38 -11.36
C ARG A 96 -4.42 -8.90 -11.17
N ALA A 97 -4.45 -8.17 -12.29
CA ALA A 97 -4.83 -6.78 -12.28
C ALA A 97 -6.26 -6.60 -11.76
N HIS A 98 -6.43 -5.64 -10.86
CA HIS A 98 -7.72 -5.26 -10.31
C HIS A 98 -7.77 -3.74 -10.11
N VAL A 99 -8.94 -3.23 -9.79
CA VAL A 99 -9.17 -1.84 -9.39
C VAL A 99 -9.76 -1.84 -7.99
N ASP A 100 -9.44 -0.83 -7.21
CA ASP A 100 -9.96 -0.66 -5.85
C ASP A 100 -11.27 0.16 -5.81
N GLN A 101 -11.84 0.48 -6.96
CA GLN A 101 -13.07 1.28 -7.09
C GLN A 101 -14.35 0.53 -6.64
N LEU A 102 -14.24 -0.33 -5.66
CA LEU A 102 -15.43 -0.88 -5.03
C LEU A 102 -15.96 0.13 -4.02
N PRO A 103 -17.30 0.30 -3.93
CA PRO A 103 -17.87 1.09 -2.84
C PRO A 103 -17.38 0.54 -1.51
N ASP A 104 -17.02 1.43 -0.59
CA ASP A 104 -16.78 1.01 0.79
C ASP A 104 -17.99 0.22 1.31
N TRP A 105 -17.74 -0.98 1.82
CA TRP A 105 -18.78 -1.92 2.25
C TRP A 105 -19.71 -1.37 3.34
N SER A 106 -19.21 -0.40 4.11
CA SER A 106 -19.96 0.19 5.22
C SER A 106 -20.84 1.38 4.79
N SER A 107 -20.38 2.19 3.85
CA SER A 107 -21.02 3.44 3.43
C SER A 107 -21.65 3.40 2.03
N GLY A 108 -21.23 2.45 1.18
CA GLY A 108 -21.62 2.39 -0.23
C GLY A 108 -21.03 3.52 -1.08
N ARG A 109 -20.18 4.37 -0.52
CA ARG A 109 -19.55 5.52 -1.19
C ARG A 109 -18.27 5.10 -1.91
N PRO A 110 -17.97 5.64 -3.10
CA PRO A 110 -16.75 5.33 -3.80
C PRO A 110 -15.53 5.94 -3.09
N TYR A 111 -14.38 5.28 -3.26
CA TYR A 111 -13.12 5.88 -2.88
C TYR A 111 -12.76 7.00 -3.86
N ARG A 112 -12.34 8.14 -3.32
CA ARG A 112 -11.82 9.29 -4.06
C ARG A 112 -10.35 9.14 -4.38
N ARG A 113 -9.59 8.57 -3.43
CA ARG A 113 -8.14 8.51 -3.47
C ARG A 113 -7.60 7.40 -2.58
N ILE A 114 -6.47 6.83 -3.02
CA ILE A 114 -5.68 5.91 -2.22
C ILE A 114 -4.28 6.48 -2.09
N LEU A 115 -3.75 6.53 -0.86
CA LEU A 115 -2.36 6.89 -0.57
C LEU A 115 -1.62 5.64 -0.09
N GLY A 116 -0.58 5.23 -0.81
CA GLY A 116 0.29 4.12 -0.43
C GLY A 116 1.62 4.65 0.10
N VAL A 117 1.90 4.52 1.40
CA VAL A 117 3.17 4.89 2.01
C VAL A 117 4.10 3.69 2.04
N ALA A 118 5.22 3.77 1.35
CA ALA A 118 6.24 2.73 1.38
C ALA A 118 7.00 2.77 2.72
N LEU A 119 6.91 1.70 3.51
CA LEU A 119 7.70 1.55 4.74
C LEU A 119 9.04 0.87 4.46
N THR A 120 9.10 0.04 3.45
CA THR A 120 10.31 -0.57 2.92
C THR A 120 10.40 -0.28 1.43
N ARG A 121 11.55 -0.50 0.80
CA ARG A 121 11.65 -0.38 -0.64
C ARG A 121 10.60 -1.26 -1.32
N ASN A 122 9.96 -0.71 -2.38
CA ASN A 122 9.07 -1.43 -3.27
C ASN A 122 9.66 -1.44 -4.67
N GLY A 123 9.77 -2.60 -5.25
CA GLY A 123 10.30 -2.76 -6.60
C GLY A 123 9.94 -4.13 -7.17
N PRO A 124 10.32 -4.42 -8.42
CA PRO A 124 9.93 -5.64 -9.11
C PRO A 124 10.40 -6.92 -8.41
N GLU A 125 11.53 -6.85 -7.69
CA GLU A 125 12.11 -8.01 -7.02
C GLU A 125 11.40 -8.40 -5.72
N ASN A 126 10.73 -7.46 -5.04
CA ASN A 126 10.10 -7.70 -3.74
C ASN A 126 8.57 -7.59 -3.74
N GLY A 127 7.96 -7.82 -4.89
CA GLY A 127 6.52 -7.81 -5.02
C GLY A 127 5.94 -6.40 -5.12
N GLY A 128 6.66 -5.48 -5.74
CA GLY A 128 6.23 -4.13 -6.05
C GLY A 128 4.94 -4.08 -6.87
N LEU A 129 4.46 -2.89 -7.11
CA LEU A 129 3.21 -2.65 -7.80
C LEU A 129 3.46 -2.45 -9.29
N THR A 130 2.79 -3.25 -10.12
CA THR A 130 2.62 -2.97 -11.55
C THR A 130 1.31 -2.23 -11.74
N VAL A 131 1.30 -1.16 -12.52
CA VAL A 131 0.12 -0.36 -12.85
C VAL A 131 -0.11 -0.29 -14.34
N TRP A 132 -1.38 -0.17 -14.74
CA TRP A 132 -1.82 0.06 -16.12
C TRP A 132 -2.34 1.50 -16.20
N PRO A 133 -1.57 2.45 -16.77
CA PRO A 133 -1.95 3.86 -16.82
C PRO A 133 -3.30 4.09 -17.50
N LEU A 134 -4.08 5.07 -17.00
CA LEU A 134 -5.44 5.32 -17.47
C LEU A 134 -5.51 5.90 -18.90
N ASP A 135 -4.40 6.36 -19.47
CA ASP A 135 -4.28 6.82 -20.86
C ASP A 135 -4.00 5.69 -21.86
N GLY A 136 -3.94 4.43 -21.37
CA GLY A 136 -3.66 3.26 -22.22
C GLY A 136 -2.18 3.07 -22.56
N ALA A 137 -1.27 3.76 -21.89
CA ALA A 137 0.16 3.49 -22.01
C ALA A 137 0.51 2.07 -21.52
N GLU A 138 1.69 1.58 -21.92
CA GLU A 138 2.18 0.27 -21.49
C GLU A 138 2.25 0.16 -19.96
N PRO A 139 1.99 -1.03 -19.41
CA PRO A 139 2.12 -1.27 -17.98
C PRO A 139 3.52 -0.93 -17.49
N CYS A 140 3.60 -0.35 -16.30
CA CYS A 140 4.88 -0.01 -15.70
C CYS A 140 4.92 -0.41 -14.23
N GLU A 141 6.12 -0.69 -13.75
CA GLU A 141 6.37 -0.96 -12.35
C GLU A 141 6.62 0.33 -11.59
N VAL A 142 6.01 0.44 -10.42
CA VAL A 142 6.16 1.59 -9.53
C VAL A 142 7.22 1.27 -8.50
N GLU A 143 8.40 1.92 -8.63
CA GLU A 143 9.46 1.81 -7.64
C GLU A 143 9.32 2.90 -6.58
N LEU A 144 9.33 2.49 -5.30
CA LEU A 144 9.26 3.39 -4.15
C LEU A 144 10.38 3.08 -3.17
N GLU A 145 11.01 4.14 -2.67
CA GLU A 145 11.91 4.06 -1.52
C GLU A 145 11.13 4.29 -0.21
N PRO A 146 11.66 3.89 0.95
CA PRO A 146 11.01 4.16 2.23
C PRO A 146 10.71 5.65 2.42
N GLY A 147 9.46 5.97 2.74
CA GLY A 147 8.97 7.35 2.88
C GLY A 147 8.42 7.97 1.59
N ASP A 148 8.53 7.30 0.45
CA ASP A 148 7.80 7.68 -0.75
C ASP A 148 6.30 7.41 -0.58
N VAL A 149 5.48 8.23 -1.23
CA VAL A 149 4.02 8.09 -1.21
C VAL A 149 3.49 7.96 -2.63
N LEU A 150 2.81 6.86 -2.89
CA LEU A 150 2.01 6.67 -4.10
C LEU A 150 0.63 7.28 -3.87
N VAL A 151 0.26 8.26 -4.69
CA VAL A 151 -1.10 8.82 -4.77
C VAL A 151 -1.79 8.17 -5.95
N MET A 152 -2.84 7.40 -5.71
CA MET A 152 -3.45 6.56 -6.74
C MET A 152 -4.94 6.85 -6.89
N ASP A 153 -5.39 6.95 -8.15
CA ASP A 153 -6.81 6.90 -8.50
C ASP A 153 -7.34 5.48 -8.22
N PRO A 154 -8.44 5.31 -7.49
CA PRO A 154 -9.00 3.98 -7.21
C PRO A 154 -9.40 3.18 -8.45
N ARG A 155 -9.57 3.85 -9.61
CA ARG A 155 -9.86 3.22 -10.91
C ARG A 155 -8.63 2.71 -11.63
N LEU A 156 -7.43 3.05 -11.15
CA LEU A 156 -6.19 2.60 -11.77
C LEU A 156 -6.06 1.08 -11.65
N PRO A 157 -6.03 0.33 -12.75
CA PRO A 157 -5.76 -1.09 -12.69
C PRO A 157 -4.33 -1.33 -12.18
N HIS A 158 -4.19 -2.23 -11.23
CA HIS A 158 -2.89 -2.53 -10.63
C HIS A 158 -2.82 -3.97 -10.12
N ALA A 159 -1.60 -4.45 -9.93
CA ALA A 159 -1.33 -5.76 -9.34
C ALA A 159 -0.04 -5.73 -8.54
N SER A 160 0.00 -6.44 -7.41
CA SER A 160 1.24 -6.67 -6.67
C SER A 160 2.00 -7.86 -7.24
N GLY A 161 3.31 -7.72 -7.40
CA GLY A 161 4.19 -8.77 -7.87
C GLY A 161 4.53 -9.80 -6.80
N THR A 162 5.36 -10.77 -7.20
CA THR A 162 5.93 -11.81 -6.34
C THR A 162 7.12 -11.24 -5.57
N ASN A 163 7.16 -11.43 -4.25
CA ASN A 163 8.33 -11.07 -3.46
C ASN A 163 9.38 -12.19 -3.52
N ARG A 164 10.41 -12.00 -4.32
CA ARG A 164 11.51 -12.96 -4.52
C ARG A 164 12.71 -12.70 -3.61
N THR A 165 12.58 -11.74 -2.69
CA THR A 165 13.65 -11.41 -1.73
C THR A 165 13.51 -12.21 -0.44
N GLY A 166 14.53 -12.16 0.43
CA GLY A 166 14.48 -12.77 1.76
C GLY A 166 13.83 -11.88 2.83
N SER A 167 13.27 -10.73 2.45
CA SER A 167 12.75 -9.72 3.39
C SER A 167 11.27 -9.41 3.14
N ILE A 168 10.53 -9.08 4.19
CA ILE A 168 9.14 -8.67 4.07
C ILE A 168 9.08 -7.24 3.51
N ARG A 169 8.24 -7.02 2.50
CA ARG A 169 7.90 -5.67 2.02
C ARG A 169 6.69 -5.15 2.79
N TYR A 170 6.82 -3.99 3.41
CA TYR A 170 5.72 -3.34 4.12
C TYR A 170 5.25 -2.07 3.42
N CYS A 171 3.93 -1.88 3.37
CA CYS A 171 3.29 -0.67 2.87
C CYS A 171 2.05 -0.37 3.72
N VAL A 172 1.73 0.92 3.88
CA VAL A 172 0.47 1.35 4.50
C VAL A 172 -0.36 2.05 3.43
N TYR A 173 -1.59 1.60 3.25
CA TYR A 173 -2.56 2.22 2.35
C TYR A 173 -3.63 2.95 3.16
N PHE A 174 -3.91 4.20 2.79
CA PHE A 174 -4.99 5.01 3.33
C PHE A 174 -5.99 5.29 2.23
N ARG A 175 -7.26 4.93 2.47
CA ARG A 175 -8.37 5.14 1.53
C ARG A 175 -9.25 6.27 2.01
N PHE A 176 -9.55 7.21 1.12
CA PHE A 176 -10.40 8.36 1.40
C PHE A 176 -11.66 8.27 0.54
N LEU A 177 -12.82 8.50 1.18
CA LEU A 177 -14.11 8.56 0.49
C LEU A 177 -14.33 9.91 -0.20
N GLU A 178 -15.13 9.90 -1.25
CA GLU A 178 -15.70 11.13 -1.79
C GLU A 178 -16.63 11.79 -0.75
N GLN A 179 -16.61 13.12 -0.71
CA GLN A 179 -17.50 13.91 0.15
C GLN A 179 -18.91 13.93 -0.41
#